data_9d9b3b0af370bba8a741d8ea11de9d19
#
_entry.id   9d9b3b0af370bba8a741d8ea11de9d19
#
_cell.length_a   1.000
_cell.length_b   1.000
_cell.length_c   1.000
_cell.angle_alpha   90.00
_cell.angle_beta   90.00
_cell.angle_gamma   90.00
#
_symmetry.space_group_name_H-M   'P 1'
#
loop_
_entity.id
_entity.type
_entity.pdbx_description
1 polymer ?
#
loop_
_entity_poly.entity_id
_entity_poly.type
_entity_poly.pdbx_seq_one_letter_code
_entity_poly.pdbx_strand_id
1 'polypeptide(L)'
;NACLVRSNHPPVASLGSSTVCVIPAFMKKKSKALDLELTSSSILIETGGKKMKKLLIIYYSWSNGNTERIAKMLQSETDSDILKIDTVVPYSGSYDDVVNQGQNEVQRGYEPEIKPLDINIADYDVIAVGTPTWWYTMAPAVKTFLHQQDFTGKTVVPFMTNGGWSGHVIKDMKAACKG
;
A
#
# COMPACT_ATOMS: atom_id res chain seq x y z
N ASN A 1 24.22 2.07 -42.25
CA ASN A 1 22.83 1.94 -41.76
C ASN A 1 22.87 1.53 -40.29
N ALA A 2 23.02 2.54 -39.42
CA ALA A 2 22.96 2.35 -37.97
C ALA A 2 21.47 2.35 -37.56
N CYS A 3 21.01 1.22 -37.09
CA CYS A 3 19.69 1.08 -36.49
C CYS A 3 19.72 1.72 -35.08
N LEU A 4 19.13 2.90 -34.95
CA LEU A 4 18.93 3.56 -33.67
C LEU A 4 17.84 2.77 -32.91
N VAL A 5 18.27 1.91 -32.01
CA VAL A 5 17.37 1.37 -30.97
C VAL A 5 17.03 2.51 -30.03
N ARG A 6 15.87 3.10 -30.17
CA ARG A 6 15.32 4.02 -29.16
C ARG A 6 15.04 3.20 -27.92
N SER A 7 15.86 3.43 -26.90
CA SER A 7 15.58 2.94 -25.55
C SER A 7 14.28 3.61 -25.06
N ASN A 8 13.20 2.85 -24.94
CA ASN A 8 11.98 3.28 -24.26
C ASN A 8 12.21 3.29 -22.75
N HIS A 9 13.11 4.15 -22.29
CA HIS A 9 13.16 4.49 -20.89
C HIS A 9 12.09 5.53 -20.62
N PRO A 10 11.22 5.33 -19.63
CA PRO A 10 10.41 6.44 -19.17
C PRO A 10 11.34 7.55 -18.69
N PRO A 11 11.03 8.82 -18.97
CA PRO A 11 11.91 9.93 -18.60
C PRO A 11 12.13 9.90 -17.08
N VAL A 12 13.39 10.00 -16.69
CA VAL A 12 13.79 10.20 -15.29
C VAL A 12 13.16 11.52 -14.87
N ALA A 13 12.04 11.43 -14.12
CA ALA A 13 11.35 12.62 -13.65
C ALA A 13 12.24 13.33 -12.64
N SER A 14 12.67 14.52 -13.00
CA SER A 14 13.23 15.52 -12.11
C SER A 14 12.31 15.66 -10.90
N LEU A 15 12.91 15.81 -9.72
CA LEU A 15 12.36 16.14 -8.42
C LEU A 15 11.06 16.97 -8.50
N GLY A 16 9.94 16.38 -8.09
CA GLY A 16 8.75 17.16 -7.78
C GLY A 16 7.45 16.60 -8.34
N SER A 17 6.66 16.03 -7.48
CA SER A 17 5.26 15.65 -7.66
C SER A 17 5.00 14.15 -7.83
N SER A 18 5.00 13.45 -6.69
CA SER A 18 4.45 12.08 -6.64
C SER A 18 2.93 12.16 -6.73
N THR A 19 2.35 11.62 -7.79
CA THR A 19 0.89 11.51 -7.92
C THR A 19 0.43 10.31 -7.10
N VAL A 20 -0.51 10.55 -6.19
CA VAL A 20 -1.16 9.49 -5.39
C VAL A 20 -2.49 9.16 -6.04
N CYS A 21 -2.67 7.91 -6.43
CA CYS A 21 -3.97 7.41 -6.86
C CYS A 21 -4.59 6.62 -5.71
N VAL A 22 -5.48 7.25 -4.97
CA VAL A 22 -6.30 6.61 -3.94
C VAL A 22 -7.71 6.44 -4.52
N ILE A 23 -8.26 5.25 -4.42
CA ILE A 23 -9.65 5.02 -4.83
C ILE A 23 -10.58 5.68 -3.79
N PRO A 24 -11.44 6.66 -4.17
CA PRO A 24 -12.13 7.55 -3.22
C PRO A 24 -13.30 6.92 -2.45
N ALA A 25 -13.49 5.62 -2.48
CA ALA A 25 -14.72 5.01 -1.93
C ALA A 25 -14.81 5.00 -0.39
N PHE A 26 -13.72 5.29 0.34
CA PHE A 26 -13.72 5.19 1.81
C PHE A 26 -13.67 6.52 2.56
N MET A 27 -13.40 7.64 1.89
CA MET A 27 -13.18 8.94 2.55
C MET A 27 -14.43 9.81 2.70
N LYS A 28 -15.65 9.28 2.64
CA LYS A 28 -16.86 10.06 2.97
C LYS A 28 -17.48 9.59 4.28
N LYS A 29 -17.00 10.15 5.40
CA LYS A 29 -17.79 10.61 6.56
C LYS A 29 -16.91 10.85 7.79
N LYS A 30 -16.42 12.09 7.95
CA LYS A 30 -16.30 12.71 9.26
C LYS A 30 -16.32 14.21 9.08
N SER A 31 -17.47 14.80 9.25
CA SER A 31 -17.62 16.17 9.71
C SER A 31 -18.98 16.29 10.37
N LYS A 32 -18.99 16.15 11.69
CA LYS A 32 -19.88 16.89 12.60
C LYS A 32 -19.37 16.66 14.02
N ALA A 33 -18.62 17.64 14.49
CA ALA A 33 -18.48 17.85 15.91
C ALA A 33 -19.88 18.14 16.46
N LEU A 34 -20.35 17.37 17.41
CA LEU A 34 -21.42 17.72 18.32
C LEU A 34 -20.82 17.68 19.72
N ASP A 35 -20.61 18.89 20.24
CA ASP A 35 -20.47 19.10 21.68
C ASP A 35 -21.70 18.54 22.38
N LEU A 36 -21.51 17.58 23.26
CA LEU A 36 -22.53 17.19 24.23
C LEU A 36 -21.91 17.15 25.61
N GLU A 37 -22.37 18.07 26.43
CA GLU A 37 -22.07 18.18 27.85
C GLU A 37 -22.41 16.88 28.61
N LEU A 38 -21.54 16.54 29.58
CA LEU A 38 -21.75 15.48 30.54
C LEU A 38 -22.92 15.83 31.48
N THR A 39 -23.97 15.04 31.48
CA THR A 39 -24.79 14.83 32.65
C THR A 39 -24.96 13.34 32.93
N SER A 40 -24.54 13.00 34.14
CA SER A 40 -24.66 11.70 34.76
C SER A 40 -26.12 11.23 34.79
N SER A 41 -26.48 10.19 34.07
CA SER A 41 -27.59 9.27 34.45
C SER A 41 -27.58 8.05 33.56
N SER A 42 -27.48 6.91 34.23
CA SER A 42 -27.53 5.57 33.70
C SER A 42 -28.80 5.30 32.90
N ILE A 43 -28.72 5.35 31.59
CA ILE A 43 -29.72 4.72 30.71
C ILE A 43 -28.93 3.76 29.81
N LEU A 44 -29.10 2.46 30.07
CA LEU A 44 -28.71 1.38 29.17
C LEU A 44 -29.56 1.50 27.91
N ILE A 45 -29.07 2.26 26.91
CA ILE A 45 -29.59 2.17 25.56
C ILE A 45 -28.71 1.12 24.88
N GLU A 46 -29.27 -0.07 24.67
CA GLU A 46 -28.75 -1.02 23.69
C GLU A 46 -28.84 -0.40 22.28
N THR A 47 -27.95 0.53 21.98
CA THR A 47 -27.66 0.86 20.60
C THR A 47 -26.91 -0.32 20.02
N GLY A 48 -27.51 -1.05 19.07
CA GLY A 48 -26.85 -2.08 18.29
C GLY A 48 -25.55 -1.53 17.70
N GLY A 49 -24.46 -1.65 18.46
CA GLY A 49 -23.16 -1.09 18.15
C GLY A 49 -22.63 -1.72 16.89
N LYS A 50 -22.67 -1.00 15.79
CA LYS A 50 -21.92 -1.38 14.59
C LYS A 50 -20.45 -1.47 14.99
N LYS A 51 -19.96 -2.71 15.18
CA LYS A 51 -18.56 -2.98 15.52
C LYS A 51 -17.67 -2.15 14.60
N MET A 52 -16.87 -1.27 15.18
CA MET A 52 -15.89 -0.49 14.41
C MET A 52 -14.97 -1.47 13.72
N LYS A 53 -14.84 -1.35 12.38
CA LYS A 53 -13.94 -2.21 11.61
C LYS A 53 -12.50 -1.85 11.94
N LYS A 54 -11.70 -2.85 12.33
CA LYS A 54 -10.29 -2.67 12.63
C LYS A 54 -9.51 -2.57 11.30
N LEU A 55 -8.75 -1.47 11.13
CA LEU A 55 -7.96 -1.19 9.94
C LEU A 55 -6.47 -1.45 10.21
N LEU A 56 -5.82 -2.15 9.29
CA LEU A 56 -4.37 -2.26 9.20
C LEU A 56 -3.90 -1.56 7.92
N ILE A 57 -2.86 -0.73 8.03
CA ILE A 57 -2.12 -0.20 6.89
C ILE A 57 -0.83 -0.99 6.77
N ILE A 58 -0.62 -1.62 5.62
CA ILE A 58 0.60 -2.35 5.32
C ILE A 58 1.21 -1.81 4.03
N TYR A 59 2.52 -1.58 3.99
CA TYR A 59 3.14 -0.95 2.83
C TYR A 59 4.58 -1.38 2.63
N TYR A 60 5.02 -1.33 1.38
CA TYR A 60 6.43 -1.34 1.01
C TYR A 60 6.84 0.06 0.52
N SER A 61 8.03 0.50 0.88
CA SER A 61 8.58 1.77 0.42
C SER A 61 10.09 1.68 0.30
N TRP A 62 10.63 2.21 -0.81
CA TRP A 62 12.05 2.31 -1.08
C TRP A 62 12.39 3.70 -1.62
N SER A 63 13.70 4.05 -1.71
CA SER A 63 14.18 5.34 -2.19
C SER A 63 13.66 6.52 -1.34
N ASN A 64 12.86 7.41 -1.91
CA ASN A 64 12.45 8.67 -1.29
C ASN A 64 11.36 8.56 -0.22
N GLY A 65 10.92 7.34 0.14
CA GLY A 65 9.91 7.14 1.18
C GLY A 65 8.50 7.63 0.81
N ASN A 66 8.17 7.81 -0.47
CA ASN A 66 6.88 8.38 -0.87
C ASN A 66 5.69 7.53 -0.43
N THR A 67 5.76 6.20 -0.59
CA THR A 67 4.69 5.30 -0.15
C THR A 67 4.55 5.31 1.38
N GLU A 68 5.67 5.34 2.10
CA GLU A 68 5.71 5.46 3.56
C GLU A 68 5.03 6.74 4.04
N ARG A 69 5.34 7.88 3.39
CA ARG A 69 4.72 9.16 3.73
C ARG A 69 3.20 9.10 3.62
N ILE A 70 2.68 8.52 2.54
CA ILE A 70 1.23 8.35 2.37
C ILE A 70 0.63 7.39 3.40
N ALA A 71 1.31 6.28 3.68
CA ALA A 71 0.88 5.33 4.70
C ALA A 71 0.77 5.99 6.08
N LYS A 72 1.76 6.81 6.47
CA LYS A 72 1.74 7.57 7.73
C LYS A 72 0.64 8.63 7.78
N MET A 73 0.37 9.29 6.66
CA MET A 73 -0.76 10.24 6.57
C MET A 73 -2.11 9.51 6.76
N LEU A 74 -2.29 8.35 6.12
CA LEU A 74 -3.48 7.53 6.32
C LEU A 74 -3.61 7.08 7.78
N GLN A 75 -2.51 6.68 8.41
CA GLN A 75 -2.49 6.30 9.82
C GLN A 75 -2.97 7.44 10.71
N SER A 76 -2.44 8.65 10.53
CA SER A 76 -2.82 9.81 11.35
C SER A 76 -4.30 10.19 11.25
N GLU A 77 -4.93 9.92 10.09
CA GLU A 77 -6.34 10.22 9.85
C GLU A 77 -7.29 9.10 10.31
N THR A 78 -6.77 7.88 10.54
CA THR A 78 -7.60 6.69 10.81
C THR A 78 -7.34 6.05 12.16
N ASP A 79 -6.31 6.47 12.88
CA ASP A 79 -5.84 5.87 14.14
C ASP A 79 -5.68 4.34 14.02
N SER A 80 -5.11 3.90 12.90
CA SER A 80 -4.96 2.49 12.54
C SER A 80 -3.57 1.96 12.84
N ASP A 81 -3.46 0.63 12.95
CA ASP A 81 -2.16 -0.02 12.98
C ASP A 81 -1.45 0.12 11.64
N ILE A 82 -0.11 0.24 11.66
CA ILE A 82 0.71 0.40 10.47
C ILE A 82 1.90 -0.55 10.52
N LEU A 83 2.20 -1.19 9.39
CA LEU A 83 3.33 -2.09 9.25
C LEU A 83 4.06 -1.87 7.92
N LYS A 84 5.38 -1.88 7.95
CA LYS A 84 6.21 -1.86 6.76
C LYS A 84 6.62 -3.27 6.37
N ILE A 85 6.51 -3.60 5.09
CA ILE A 85 7.08 -4.82 4.53
C ILE A 85 8.57 -4.59 4.30
N ASP A 86 9.41 -5.43 4.88
CA ASP A 86 10.84 -5.46 4.62
C ASP A 86 11.23 -6.79 3.98
N THR A 87 12.12 -6.76 2.99
CA THR A 87 12.72 -7.96 2.41
C THR A 87 13.83 -8.49 3.30
N VAL A 88 14.02 -9.82 3.33
CA VAL A 88 15.12 -10.46 4.08
C VAL A 88 16.46 -9.98 3.54
N VAL A 89 16.61 -9.94 2.21
CA VAL A 89 17.75 -9.32 1.54
C VAL A 89 17.31 -7.93 1.07
N PRO A 90 17.80 -6.84 1.70
CA PRO A 90 17.43 -5.49 1.31
C PRO A 90 17.90 -5.14 -0.10
N TYR A 91 17.12 -4.37 -0.84
CA TYR A 91 17.59 -3.74 -2.06
C TYR A 91 18.68 -2.73 -1.72
N SER A 92 19.87 -2.91 -2.29
CA SER A 92 21.06 -2.12 -2.00
C SER A 92 21.83 -1.81 -3.28
N GLY A 93 22.68 -0.78 -3.22
CA GLY A 93 23.43 -0.29 -4.36
C GLY A 93 22.97 1.09 -4.82
N SER A 94 23.39 1.51 -6.01
CA SER A 94 22.94 2.75 -6.62
C SER A 94 21.46 2.67 -7.00
N TYR A 95 20.86 3.81 -7.28
CA TYR A 95 19.47 3.86 -7.79
C TYR A 95 19.31 3.01 -9.06
N ASP A 96 20.27 3.11 -9.99
CA ASP A 96 20.24 2.38 -11.26
C ASP A 96 20.38 0.86 -11.05
N ASP A 97 21.20 0.43 -10.09
CA ASP A 97 21.33 -1.00 -9.74
C ASP A 97 20.00 -1.58 -9.30
N VAL A 98 19.31 -0.88 -8.41
CA VAL A 98 17.99 -1.33 -7.91
C VAL A 98 16.90 -1.24 -8.97
N VAL A 99 16.94 -0.23 -9.84
CA VAL A 99 16.03 -0.13 -11.00
C VAL A 99 16.21 -1.33 -11.93
N ASN A 100 17.44 -1.69 -12.25
CA ASN A 100 17.75 -2.84 -13.11
C ASN A 100 17.38 -4.17 -12.44
N GLN A 101 17.69 -4.31 -11.15
CA GLN A 101 17.28 -5.47 -10.36
C GLN A 101 15.76 -5.62 -10.35
N GLY A 102 15.02 -4.55 -10.05
CA GLY A 102 13.56 -4.55 -10.03
C GLY A 102 12.95 -4.90 -11.38
N GLN A 103 13.55 -4.44 -12.49
CA GLN A 103 13.13 -4.82 -13.84
C GLN A 103 13.23 -6.34 -14.05
N ASN A 104 14.39 -6.88 -13.73
CA ASN A 104 14.65 -8.32 -13.87
C ASN A 104 13.73 -9.15 -13.00
N GLU A 105 13.45 -8.71 -11.77
CA GLU A 105 12.56 -9.40 -10.84
C GLU A 105 11.11 -9.39 -11.34
N VAL A 106 10.61 -8.23 -11.78
CA VAL A 106 9.26 -8.11 -12.35
C VAL A 106 9.10 -8.99 -13.59
N GLN A 107 10.07 -8.97 -14.52
CA GLN A 107 10.03 -9.77 -15.74
C GLN A 107 10.01 -11.28 -15.47
N ARG A 108 10.73 -11.73 -14.44
CA ARG A 108 10.76 -13.15 -14.05
C ARG A 108 9.61 -13.55 -13.12
N GLY A 109 8.80 -12.59 -12.70
CA GLY A 109 7.76 -12.83 -11.70
C GLY A 109 8.31 -13.19 -10.32
N TYR A 110 9.55 -12.77 -10.01
CA TYR A 110 10.25 -13.10 -8.78
C TYR A 110 9.51 -12.54 -7.55
N GLU A 111 9.49 -13.32 -6.49
CA GLU A 111 8.89 -12.98 -5.20
C GLU A 111 9.97 -13.06 -4.13
N PRO A 112 10.59 -11.92 -3.73
CA PRO A 112 11.62 -11.91 -2.71
C PRO A 112 11.05 -12.37 -1.36
N GLU A 113 11.86 -13.07 -0.58
CA GLU A 113 11.51 -13.40 0.79
C GLU A 113 11.35 -12.13 1.61
N ILE A 114 10.25 -12.02 2.35
CA ILE A 114 9.96 -10.90 3.25
C ILE A 114 10.17 -11.33 4.70
N LYS A 115 10.57 -10.37 5.55
CA LYS A 115 10.70 -10.63 6.98
C LYS A 115 9.35 -11.00 7.59
N PRO A 116 9.34 -11.83 8.65
CA PRO A 116 8.12 -12.13 9.38
C PRO A 116 7.41 -10.85 9.80
N LEU A 117 6.09 -10.86 9.71
CA LEU A 117 5.25 -9.75 10.15
C LEU A 117 4.84 -9.97 11.61
N ASP A 118 5.10 -8.98 12.48
CA ASP A 118 4.74 -9.04 13.90
C ASP A 118 3.24 -8.75 14.15
N ILE A 119 2.41 -8.99 13.15
CA ILE A 119 0.96 -8.73 13.17
C ILE A 119 0.21 -9.91 12.57
N ASN A 120 -0.87 -10.32 13.25
CA ASN A 120 -1.81 -11.29 12.71
C ASN A 120 -2.89 -10.58 11.88
N ILE A 121 -2.87 -10.77 10.56
CA ILE A 121 -3.84 -10.18 9.63
C ILE A 121 -5.27 -10.62 9.94
N ALA A 122 -5.46 -11.79 10.55
CA ALA A 122 -6.79 -12.28 10.91
C ALA A 122 -7.56 -11.32 11.84
N ASP A 123 -6.85 -10.51 12.64
CA ASP A 123 -7.43 -9.60 13.62
C ASP A 123 -8.02 -8.32 13.01
N TYR A 124 -7.93 -8.15 11.70
CA TYR A 124 -8.34 -6.94 10.98
C TYR A 124 -9.46 -7.23 9.99
N ASP A 125 -10.40 -6.29 9.89
CA ASP A 125 -11.51 -6.35 8.94
C ASP A 125 -11.17 -5.67 7.59
N VAL A 126 -10.30 -4.65 7.65
CA VAL A 126 -9.88 -3.84 6.51
C VAL A 126 -8.36 -3.78 6.45
N ILE A 127 -7.79 -4.01 5.29
CA ILE A 127 -6.34 -3.97 5.08
C ILE A 127 -6.03 -3.03 3.93
N ALA A 128 -5.40 -1.89 4.23
CA ALA A 128 -4.89 -0.98 3.22
C ALA A 128 -3.48 -1.41 2.82
N VAL A 129 -3.27 -1.75 1.53
CA VAL A 129 -1.98 -2.23 1.04
C VAL A 129 -1.34 -1.21 0.10
N GLY A 130 -0.17 -0.70 0.49
CA GLY A 130 0.57 0.33 -0.21
C GLY A 130 1.81 -0.17 -0.95
N THR A 131 2.01 0.29 -2.18
CA THR A 131 3.15 -0.07 -3.03
C THR A 131 3.65 1.10 -3.86
N PRO A 132 4.95 1.25 -4.11
CA PRO A 132 5.41 2.04 -5.24
C PRO A 132 5.14 1.29 -6.56
N THR A 133 4.99 2.04 -7.65
CA THR A 133 4.96 1.45 -8.99
C THR A 133 6.38 1.07 -9.42
N TRP A 134 6.63 -0.20 -9.64
CA TRP A 134 7.86 -0.75 -10.19
C TRP A 134 7.57 -1.42 -11.52
N TRP A 135 8.16 -0.89 -12.60
CA TRP A 135 8.01 -1.45 -13.95
C TRP A 135 6.55 -1.78 -14.31
N TYR A 136 5.68 -0.76 -14.14
CA TYR A 136 4.23 -0.78 -14.45
C TYR A 136 3.36 -1.65 -13.55
N THR A 137 3.94 -2.33 -12.54
CA THR A 137 3.22 -3.18 -11.59
C THR A 137 3.60 -2.84 -10.15
N MET A 138 3.13 -3.63 -9.18
CA MET A 138 3.51 -3.50 -7.77
C MET A 138 4.96 -3.92 -7.54
N ALA A 139 5.58 -3.42 -6.46
CA ALA A 139 6.88 -3.89 -6.01
C ALA A 139 6.84 -5.41 -5.70
N PRO A 140 7.89 -6.20 -6.06
CA PRO A 140 7.92 -7.64 -5.84
C PRO A 140 7.66 -8.07 -4.40
N ALA A 141 8.14 -7.32 -3.40
CA ALA A 141 7.88 -7.58 -1.98
C ALA A 141 6.39 -7.51 -1.62
N VAL A 142 5.61 -6.62 -2.24
CA VAL A 142 4.16 -6.54 -2.05
C VAL A 142 3.46 -7.73 -2.70
N LYS A 143 3.94 -8.18 -3.85
CA LYS A 143 3.43 -9.39 -4.50
C LYS A 143 3.62 -10.61 -3.60
N THR A 144 4.81 -10.78 -3.02
CA THR A 144 5.09 -11.85 -2.04
C THR A 144 4.09 -11.81 -0.89
N PHE A 145 3.91 -10.63 -0.30
CA PHE A 145 2.94 -10.43 0.80
C PHE A 145 1.53 -10.85 0.40
N LEU A 146 1.03 -10.38 -0.74
CA LEU A 146 -0.33 -10.70 -1.19
C LEU A 146 -0.55 -12.19 -1.45
N HIS A 147 0.48 -12.88 -1.96
CA HIS A 147 0.40 -14.32 -2.21
C HIS A 147 0.49 -15.19 -0.95
N GLN A 148 1.12 -14.69 0.11
CA GLN A 148 1.30 -15.41 1.37
C GLN A 148 0.10 -15.28 2.31
N GLN A 149 -0.79 -14.30 2.10
CA GLN A 149 -1.88 -14.02 3.01
C GLN A 149 -3.23 -14.50 2.46
N ASP A 150 -4.12 -14.86 3.40
CA ASP A 150 -5.54 -15.13 3.11
C ASP A 150 -6.37 -13.89 3.46
N PHE A 151 -7.04 -13.33 2.46
CA PHE A 151 -7.89 -12.15 2.60
C PHE A 151 -9.39 -12.50 2.63
N THR A 152 -9.75 -13.78 2.76
CA THR A 152 -11.15 -14.21 2.80
C THR A 152 -11.94 -13.44 3.87
N GLY A 153 -13.06 -12.84 3.45
CA GLY A 153 -13.93 -12.06 4.33
C GLY A 153 -13.39 -10.67 4.71
N LYS A 154 -12.26 -10.24 4.18
CA LYS A 154 -11.65 -8.94 4.46
C LYS A 154 -11.89 -7.94 3.32
N THR A 155 -11.86 -6.66 3.67
CA THR A 155 -11.86 -5.59 2.66
C THR A 155 -10.42 -5.15 2.41
N VAL A 156 -9.89 -5.41 1.21
CA VAL A 156 -8.55 -4.94 0.81
C VAL A 156 -8.66 -3.62 0.05
N VAL A 157 -7.92 -2.61 0.49
CA VAL A 157 -7.88 -1.27 -0.13
C VAL A 157 -6.47 -1.01 -0.66
N PRO A 158 -6.22 -1.26 -1.95
CA PRO A 158 -4.92 -0.98 -2.53
C PRO A 158 -4.69 0.51 -2.74
N PHE A 159 -3.49 1.00 -2.45
CA PHE A 159 -3.02 2.32 -2.84
C PHE A 159 -1.60 2.25 -3.40
N MET A 160 -1.25 3.20 -4.24
CA MET A 160 0.08 3.23 -4.84
C MET A 160 0.64 4.63 -4.98
N THR A 161 1.95 4.71 -5.10
CA THR A 161 2.68 5.92 -5.48
C THR A 161 3.46 5.68 -6.77
N ASN A 162 3.53 6.70 -7.61
CA ASN A 162 4.26 6.62 -8.89
C ASN A 162 4.93 7.95 -9.23
N GLY A 163 5.88 7.92 -10.16
CA GLY A 163 6.59 9.09 -10.68
C GLY A 163 5.94 9.71 -11.93
N GLY A 164 4.63 9.53 -12.13
CA GLY A 164 3.88 10.05 -13.28
C GLY A 164 3.20 8.99 -14.14
N TRP A 165 3.46 7.71 -13.89
CA TRP A 165 2.84 6.60 -14.62
C TRP A 165 2.37 5.51 -13.64
N SER A 166 1.07 5.24 -13.64
CA SER A 166 0.46 4.29 -12.70
C SER A 166 0.60 2.82 -13.12
N GLY A 167 0.84 2.56 -14.39
CA GLY A 167 0.82 1.18 -14.90
C GLY A 167 -0.50 0.47 -14.66
N HIS A 168 -0.42 -0.82 -14.40
CA HIS A 168 -1.56 -1.68 -14.08
C HIS A 168 -1.55 -2.18 -12.62
N VAL A 169 -0.83 -1.47 -11.73
CA VAL A 169 -0.61 -1.84 -10.32
C VAL A 169 -1.87 -2.29 -9.60
N ILE A 170 -2.94 -1.48 -9.62
CA ILE A 170 -4.18 -1.79 -8.89
C ILE A 170 -4.87 -3.05 -9.44
N LYS A 171 -4.81 -3.25 -10.76
CA LYS A 171 -5.35 -4.46 -11.40
C LYS A 171 -4.58 -5.71 -10.94
N ASP A 172 -3.26 -5.61 -10.92
CA ASP A 172 -2.39 -6.72 -10.52
C ASP A 172 -2.51 -7.04 -9.03
N MET A 173 -2.59 -6.02 -8.17
CA MET A 173 -2.83 -6.21 -6.74
C MET A 173 -4.16 -6.93 -6.49
N LYS A 174 -5.22 -6.54 -7.20
CA LYS A 174 -6.52 -7.25 -7.10
C LYS A 174 -6.42 -8.70 -7.55
N ALA A 175 -5.68 -8.98 -8.61
CA ALA A 175 -5.48 -10.35 -9.12
C ALA A 175 -4.63 -11.21 -8.16
N ALA A 176 -3.71 -10.59 -7.41
CA ALA A 176 -2.85 -11.27 -6.45
C ALA A 176 -3.54 -11.56 -5.10
N CYS A 177 -4.59 -10.83 -4.74
CA CYS A 177 -5.36 -11.09 -3.54
C CYS A 177 -6.16 -12.40 -3.69
N LYS A 178 -5.95 -13.32 -2.74
CA LYS A 178 -6.73 -14.56 -2.63
C LYS A 178 -7.80 -14.37 -1.56
N GLY A 179 -9.06 -14.68 -1.87
CA GLY A 179 -10.18 -14.60 -0.95
C GLY A 179 -11.39 -13.85 -1.52
#